data_065e6bd72ab42cbc7a922971a321f6cf
#
_entry.id   065e6bd72ab42cbc7a922971a321f6cf
#
_cell.length_a   1.000
_cell.length_b   1.000
_cell.length_c   1.000
_cell.angle_alpha   90.00
_cell.angle_beta   90.00
_cell.angle_gamma   90.00
#
_symmetry.space_group_name_H-M   'P 1'
#
loop_
_entity.id
_entity.type
_entity.pdbx_description
1 polymer ?
#
loop_
_entity_poly.entity_id
_entity_poly.type
_entity_poly.pdbx_seq_one_letter_code
_entity_poly.pdbx_strand_id
1 'polypeptide(L)'
;MKLTKNLSGISRRDLFRVAGTYGLSSTLLAAGSFGGAMSLANLASAAESTYNKRFKKEAKHVLKFGAAGFNQQNLLIERAGCLEFARDLEERTDGEIRVEFIGNNQICGQLSCVEKAQQGIVDIYAASTQNSAGGAPYLNVLDYAYMFRSRADQYYFMYHPKSQEVLRDPFEKRHGLKFLFTHAELRGIQLGLAWQDKDTVTSIDQLRGTKNRVTGTQLGRIAMNALGLNPVPVAWEETLDGLKQGLIDGAETWASAVAYANMSPVVSQCVDLRFFCGTEHTAMNAASFDKLGGELQDAVMEASYLTQVHVQAANEAALVNTVGFSHPHQGPDTIFAQNNVRVAALSDAEIKKAEEQCSPEYQPALWEQWRERINGWAGGIDTYQEIYDTVREHDITLAENVEPRRWWKG
;
A
#
# COMPACT_ATOMS: atom_id res chain seq x y z
N MET A 1 29.84 23.05 -3.99
CA MET A 1 28.54 23.73 -4.23
C MET A 1 27.75 23.70 -2.93
N LYS A 2 27.26 24.87 -2.47
CA LYS A 2 26.85 25.14 -1.10
C LYS A 2 25.60 24.36 -0.66
N LEU A 3 25.76 23.32 0.16
CA LEU A 3 24.69 22.56 0.84
C LEU A 3 24.42 23.04 2.28
N THR A 4 24.88 24.24 2.65
CA THR A 4 24.84 24.75 4.03
C THR A 4 23.57 25.55 4.39
N LYS A 5 22.52 25.56 3.57
CA LYS A 5 21.38 26.50 3.78
C LYS A 5 20.06 25.91 4.27
N ASN A 6 19.93 24.61 4.50
CA ASN A 6 18.61 24.01 4.86
C ASN A 6 18.55 23.21 6.17
N LEU A 7 19.46 23.45 7.12
CA LEU A 7 19.36 22.80 8.44
C LEU A 7 18.52 23.59 9.48
N SER A 8 18.05 24.79 9.15
CA SER A 8 17.25 25.62 10.06
C SER A 8 15.76 25.20 10.18
N GLY A 9 15.33 24.15 9.47
CA GLY A 9 13.95 23.68 9.48
C GLY A 9 13.69 22.31 10.14
N ILE A 10 14.73 21.59 10.56
CA ILE A 10 14.53 20.29 11.21
C ILE A 10 14.34 20.53 12.71
N SER A 11 13.14 20.21 13.23
CA SER A 11 12.88 20.33 14.66
C SER A 11 13.70 19.31 15.46
N ARG A 12 14.01 19.62 16.73
CA ARG A 12 14.65 18.66 17.66
C ARG A 12 13.86 17.33 17.72
N ARG A 13 12.55 17.40 17.58
CA ARG A 13 11.64 16.26 17.60
C ARG A 13 11.83 15.34 16.39
N ASP A 14 12.09 15.92 15.22
CA ASP A 14 12.35 15.16 13.98
C ASP A 14 13.75 14.51 14.03
N LEU A 15 14.72 15.19 14.61
CA LEU A 15 16.04 14.63 14.85
C LEU A 15 15.98 13.43 15.82
N PHE A 16 15.18 13.51 16.89
CA PHE A 16 14.98 12.42 17.83
C PHE A 16 14.19 11.26 17.22
N ARG A 17 13.24 11.53 16.29
CA ARG A 17 12.54 10.47 15.55
C ARG A 17 13.50 9.72 14.62
N VAL A 18 14.28 10.43 13.82
CA VAL A 18 15.30 9.82 12.96
C VAL A 18 16.30 9.01 13.81
N ALA A 19 16.73 9.54 14.92
CA ALA A 19 17.63 8.85 15.84
C ALA A 19 17.01 7.59 16.46
N GLY A 20 15.73 7.63 16.82
CA GLY A 20 14.98 6.47 17.32
C GLY A 20 14.82 5.38 16.26
N THR A 21 14.55 5.79 15.02
CA THR A 21 14.36 4.86 13.89
C THR A 21 15.67 4.16 13.49
N TYR A 22 16.79 4.86 13.55
CA TYR A 22 18.11 4.32 13.16
C TYR A 22 18.99 3.90 14.35
N GLY A 23 18.45 3.87 15.57
CA GLY A 23 19.18 3.42 16.78
C GLY A 23 20.38 4.29 17.14
N LEU A 24 20.34 5.59 16.83
CA LEU A 24 21.40 6.54 17.18
C LEU A 24 21.47 6.72 18.70
N SER A 25 22.64 6.49 19.31
CA SER A 25 22.85 6.71 20.73
C SER A 25 22.72 8.20 21.10
N SER A 26 22.27 8.48 22.33
CA SER A 26 22.17 9.84 22.86
C SER A 26 23.52 10.62 22.82
N THR A 27 24.63 9.91 22.78
CA THR A 27 25.98 10.47 22.65
C THR A 27 26.26 11.06 21.26
N LEU A 28 25.77 10.42 20.19
CA LEU A 28 25.87 10.93 18.81
C LEU A 28 24.98 12.18 18.61
N LEU A 29 23.81 12.21 19.26
CA LEU A 29 22.91 13.35 19.25
C LEU A 29 23.49 14.57 20.00
N ALA A 30 24.17 14.33 21.10
CA ALA A 30 24.85 15.36 21.88
C ALA A 30 26.04 15.97 21.10
N ALA A 31 26.82 15.16 20.40
CA ALA A 31 27.94 15.63 19.58
C ALA A 31 27.50 16.53 18.42
N GLY A 32 26.31 16.27 17.83
CA GLY A 32 25.74 17.13 16.78
C GLY A 32 25.17 18.46 17.26
N SER A 33 24.91 18.61 18.57
CA SER A 33 24.37 19.84 19.18
C SER A 33 25.43 20.83 19.63
N PHE A 34 26.72 20.43 19.74
CA PHE A 34 27.84 21.25 20.18
C PHE A 34 28.74 21.65 18.99
N GLY A 35 28.24 22.39 18.01
CA GLY A 35 29.03 23.26 17.15
C GLY A 35 30.12 22.67 16.26
N GLY A 36 30.24 21.37 16.15
CA GLY A 36 31.12 20.71 15.18
C GLY A 36 30.38 20.44 13.87
N ALA A 37 30.86 20.99 12.76
CA ALA A 37 30.31 20.80 11.43
C ALA A 37 30.50 19.35 10.93
N MET A 38 29.83 18.38 11.56
CA MET A 38 29.62 17.08 10.94
C MET A 38 28.59 17.25 9.82
N SER A 39 28.98 16.89 8.60
CA SER A 39 28.04 16.86 7.49
C SER A 39 26.97 15.79 7.73
N LEU A 40 25.75 15.97 7.22
CA LEU A 40 24.69 14.95 7.29
C LEU A 40 25.17 13.60 6.75
N ALA A 41 26.09 13.61 5.76
CA ALA A 41 26.71 12.41 5.23
C ALA A 41 27.57 11.68 6.28
N ASN A 42 28.32 12.42 7.12
CA ASN A 42 29.12 11.82 8.18
C ASN A 42 28.25 11.27 9.33
N LEU A 43 27.13 11.93 9.64
CA LEU A 43 26.16 11.44 10.61
C LEU A 43 25.45 10.18 10.10
N ALA A 44 25.05 10.14 8.84
CA ALA A 44 24.46 8.96 8.22
C ALA A 44 25.45 7.79 8.18
N SER A 45 26.71 8.02 7.78
CA SER A 45 27.77 7.00 7.78
C SER A 45 28.10 6.49 9.17
N ALA A 46 28.11 7.36 10.20
CA ALA A 46 28.31 6.97 11.59
C ALA A 46 27.12 6.15 12.13
N ALA A 47 25.90 6.53 11.75
CA ALA A 47 24.69 5.80 12.08
C ALA A 47 24.69 4.40 11.46
N GLU A 48 24.99 4.30 10.17
CA GLU A 48 25.12 3.05 9.43
C GLU A 48 26.22 2.15 10.01
N SER A 49 27.40 2.70 10.31
CA SER A 49 28.47 1.96 10.95
C SER A 49 28.10 1.44 12.34
N THR A 50 27.34 2.23 13.11
CA THR A 50 26.86 1.82 14.45
C THR A 50 25.78 0.75 14.33
N TYR A 51 24.86 0.89 13.39
CA TYR A 51 23.84 -0.10 13.08
C TYR A 51 24.47 -1.43 12.65
N ASN A 52 25.44 -1.38 11.75
CA ASN A 52 26.14 -2.57 11.25
C ASN A 52 26.93 -3.33 12.32
N LYS A 53 27.49 -2.63 13.31
CA LYS A 53 28.21 -3.24 14.43
C LYS A 53 27.33 -4.04 15.40
N ARG A 54 26.00 -3.93 15.30
CA ARG A 54 25.06 -4.72 16.10
C ARG A 54 25.08 -6.20 15.74
N PHE A 55 25.41 -6.52 14.49
CA PHE A 55 25.34 -7.87 13.96
C PHE A 55 26.65 -8.61 14.13
N LYS A 56 26.56 -9.90 14.50
CA LYS A 56 27.70 -10.78 14.71
C LYS A 56 28.11 -11.55 13.46
N LYS A 57 27.13 -11.78 12.55
CA LYS A 57 27.38 -12.49 11.30
C LYS A 57 27.78 -11.53 10.19
N GLU A 58 28.66 -12.02 9.31
CA GLU A 58 28.89 -11.36 8.04
C GLU A 58 27.69 -11.54 7.12
N ALA A 59 27.39 -10.51 6.32
CA ALA A 59 26.32 -10.58 5.33
C ALA A 59 26.66 -11.58 4.24
N LYS A 60 25.91 -12.67 4.16
CA LYS A 60 25.98 -13.64 3.06
C LYS A 60 25.06 -13.26 1.90
N HIS A 61 23.96 -12.58 2.23
CA HIS A 61 22.95 -12.13 1.27
C HIS A 61 22.68 -10.65 1.47
N VAL A 62 22.75 -9.89 0.37
CA VAL A 62 22.35 -8.49 0.34
C VAL A 62 21.17 -8.38 -0.62
N LEU A 63 19.98 -8.14 -0.08
CA LEU A 63 18.74 -8.05 -0.83
C LEU A 63 18.43 -6.59 -1.17
N LYS A 64 18.30 -6.28 -2.45
CA LYS A 64 17.87 -4.95 -2.91
C LYS A 64 16.37 -4.82 -2.81
N PHE A 65 15.90 -3.85 -2.03
CA PHE A 65 14.48 -3.57 -1.85
C PHE A 65 14.11 -2.24 -2.51
N GLY A 66 13.45 -2.30 -3.67
CA GLY A 66 12.93 -1.14 -4.39
C GLY A 66 11.52 -0.78 -3.91
N ALA A 67 11.29 0.46 -3.46
CA ALA A 67 9.97 0.91 -3.03
C ALA A 67 9.50 2.13 -3.82
N ALA A 68 8.37 1.99 -4.51
CA ALA A 68 7.77 3.05 -5.30
C ALA A 68 7.14 4.13 -4.40
N GLY A 69 7.44 5.41 -4.68
CA GLY A 69 6.81 6.54 -3.98
C GLY A 69 7.05 6.59 -2.48
N PHE A 70 8.13 6.00 -1.99
CA PHE A 70 8.47 5.98 -0.57
C PHE A 70 9.10 7.32 -0.16
N ASN A 71 8.44 8.07 0.71
CA ASN A 71 8.88 9.37 1.20
C ASN A 71 8.56 9.52 2.70
N GLN A 72 8.85 10.69 3.29
CA GLN A 72 8.65 10.91 4.72
C GLN A 72 7.18 10.83 5.15
N GLN A 73 6.24 11.24 4.30
CA GLN A 73 4.81 11.16 4.59
C GLN A 73 4.34 9.70 4.65
N ASN A 74 4.81 8.86 3.73
CA ASN A 74 4.49 7.42 3.75
C ASN A 74 4.93 6.75 5.05
N LEU A 75 6.10 7.13 5.58
CA LEU A 75 6.61 6.62 6.87
C LEU A 75 5.65 6.88 8.02
N LEU A 76 4.95 8.03 7.98
CA LEU A 76 4.04 8.43 9.05
C LEU A 76 2.65 7.78 8.92
N ILE A 77 2.29 7.28 7.74
CA ILE A 77 0.95 6.80 7.45
C ILE A 77 0.94 5.27 7.34
N GLU A 78 1.56 4.69 6.30
CA GLU A 78 1.37 3.27 5.99
C GLU A 78 2.65 2.50 5.67
N ARG A 79 3.65 3.18 5.11
CA ARG A 79 4.81 2.52 4.50
C ARG A 79 5.95 2.19 5.45
N ALA A 80 5.78 2.46 6.72
CA ALA A 80 6.71 1.99 7.75
C ALA A 80 6.94 0.47 7.70
N GLY A 81 5.95 -0.29 7.19
CA GLY A 81 6.06 -1.74 7.01
C GLY A 81 7.27 -2.18 6.20
N CYS A 82 7.65 -1.47 5.14
CA CYS A 82 8.83 -1.82 4.34
C CYS A 82 10.13 -1.76 5.18
N LEU A 83 10.26 -0.75 6.02
CA LEU A 83 11.43 -0.59 6.90
C LEU A 83 11.37 -1.55 8.10
N GLU A 84 10.17 -1.80 8.65
CA GLU A 84 9.98 -2.80 9.71
C GLU A 84 10.36 -4.19 9.24
N PHE A 85 9.93 -4.57 8.02
CA PHE A 85 10.32 -5.82 7.39
C PHE A 85 11.84 -5.93 7.23
N ALA A 86 12.47 -4.89 6.67
CA ALA A 86 13.91 -4.88 6.47
C ALA A 86 14.67 -5.03 7.79
N ARG A 87 14.26 -4.28 8.82
CA ARG A 87 14.86 -4.31 10.15
C ARG A 87 14.68 -5.67 10.83
N ASP A 88 13.44 -6.21 10.86
CA ASP A 88 13.16 -7.49 11.51
C ASP A 88 13.94 -8.63 10.83
N LEU A 89 13.99 -8.62 9.50
CA LEU A 89 14.73 -9.63 8.74
C LEU A 89 16.24 -9.59 9.05
N GLU A 90 16.85 -8.41 9.09
CA GLU A 90 18.27 -8.24 9.44
C GLU A 90 18.54 -8.66 10.90
N GLU A 91 17.69 -8.25 11.84
CA GLU A 91 17.84 -8.59 13.27
C GLU A 91 17.63 -10.09 13.50
N ARG A 92 16.63 -10.68 12.90
CA ARG A 92 16.28 -12.11 13.00
C ARG A 92 17.37 -13.02 12.47
N THR A 93 18.08 -12.58 11.44
CA THR A 93 19.19 -13.35 10.85
C THR A 93 20.56 -12.99 11.43
N ASP A 94 20.61 -12.11 12.45
CA ASP A 94 21.83 -11.55 13.03
C ASP A 94 22.77 -10.96 11.96
N GLY A 95 22.18 -10.34 10.92
CA GLY A 95 22.86 -9.69 9.81
C GLY A 95 23.34 -10.61 8.70
N GLU A 96 23.04 -11.90 8.73
CA GLU A 96 23.36 -12.83 7.62
C GLU A 96 22.63 -12.43 6.33
N ILE A 97 21.39 -11.92 6.46
CA ILE A 97 20.71 -11.17 5.41
C ILE A 97 20.83 -9.68 5.75
N ARG A 98 21.18 -8.87 4.74
CA ARG A 98 21.13 -7.41 4.79
C ARG A 98 20.18 -6.90 3.70
N VAL A 99 19.48 -5.79 3.97
CA VAL A 99 18.53 -5.19 3.05
C VAL A 99 19.03 -3.82 2.61
N GLU A 100 19.33 -3.68 1.33
CA GLU A 100 19.62 -2.39 0.69
C GLU A 100 18.29 -1.77 0.25
N PHE A 101 17.73 -0.87 1.09
CA PHE A 101 16.46 -0.22 0.82
C PHE A 101 16.63 0.99 -0.10
N ILE A 102 15.94 0.99 -1.26
CA ILE A 102 16.02 2.02 -2.30
C ILE A 102 14.62 2.56 -2.56
N GLY A 103 14.26 3.60 -1.83
CA GLY A 103 12.92 4.23 -1.87
C GLY A 103 12.80 5.36 -2.89
N ASN A 104 11.67 6.06 -2.83
CA ASN A 104 11.38 7.32 -3.51
C ASN A 104 11.58 7.28 -5.04
N ASN A 105 11.17 6.19 -5.67
CA ASN A 105 11.27 5.96 -7.12
C ASN A 105 12.72 5.96 -7.70
N GLN A 106 13.74 5.84 -6.86
CA GLN A 106 15.13 5.93 -7.32
C GLN A 106 15.53 4.77 -8.24
N ILE A 107 15.00 3.58 -7.99
CA ILE A 107 15.28 2.41 -8.83
C ILE A 107 14.06 1.97 -9.66
N CYS A 108 12.85 2.15 -9.14
CA CYS A 108 11.62 1.81 -9.84
C CYS A 108 10.43 2.64 -9.31
N GLY A 109 9.47 2.94 -10.19
CA GLY A 109 8.19 3.58 -9.86
C GLY A 109 7.04 2.58 -9.83
N GLN A 110 5.82 3.07 -9.55
CA GLN A 110 4.62 2.25 -9.38
C GLN A 110 4.33 1.26 -10.51
N LEU A 111 4.63 1.62 -11.74
CA LEU A 111 4.38 0.76 -12.92
C LEU A 111 5.53 -0.19 -13.25
N SER A 112 6.76 0.09 -12.79
CA SER A 112 7.96 -0.63 -13.23
C SER A 112 8.62 -1.50 -12.16
N CYS A 113 8.24 -1.38 -10.87
CA CYS A 113 8.86 -2.15 -9.80
C CYS A 113 8.63 -3.66 -9.98
N VAL A 114 7.43 -4.06 -10.38
CA VAL A 114 7.10 -5.47 -10.62
C VAL A 114 8.00 -6.11 -11.68
N GLU A 115 8.21 -5.43 -12.80
CA GLU A 115 9.06 -5.95 -13.89
C GLU A 115 10.53 -6.03 -13.47
N LYS A 116 11.02 -5.03 -12.73
CA LYS A 116 12.40 -5.05 -12.22
C LYS A 116 12.64 -6.17 -11.20
N ALA A 117 11.63 -6.49 -10.40
CA ALA A 117 11.71 -7.66 -9.52
C ALA A 117 11.67 -8.98 -10.30
N GLN A 118 10.81 -9.10 -11.33
CA GLN A 118 10.80 -10.27 -12.22
C GLN A 118 12.15 -10.48 -12.92
N GLN A 119 12.82 -9.41 -13.30
CA GLN A 119 14.14 -9.44 -13.95
C GLN A 119 15.31 -9.62 -12.96
N GLY A 120 15.05 -9.63 -11.65
CA GLY A 120 16.10 -9.73 -10.62
C GLY A 120 16.98 -8.49 -10.48
N ILE A 121 16.55 -7.33 -10.99
CA ILE A 121 17.23 -6.04 -10.79
C ILE A 121 17.08 -5.58 -9.33
N VAL A 122 15.92 -5.85 -8.73
CA VAL A 122 15.66 -5.80 -7.29
C VAL A 122 15.21 -7.18 -6.82
N ASP A 123 15.55 -7.54 -5.58
CA ASP A 123 15.13 -8.80 -4.98
C ASP A 123 13.73 -8.69 -4.38
N ILE A 124 13.40 -7.52 -3.83
CA ILE A 124 12.13 -7.22 -3.18
C ILE A 124 11.60 -5.91 -3.76
N TYR A 125 10.29 -5.80 -3.88
CA TYR A 125 9.67 -4.54 -4.26
C TYR A 125 8.40 -4.25 -3.45
N ALA A 126 8.06 -2.97 -3.33
CA ALA A 126 6.77 -2.49 -2.84
C ALA A 126 6.14 -1.56 -3.87
N ALA A 127 4.91 -1.86 -4.26
CA ALA A 127 4.10 -1.06 -5.18
C ALA A 127 2.61 -1.42 -5.05
N SER A 128 1.72 -0.59 -5.59
CA SER A 128 0.30 -0.88 -5.64
C SER A 128 0.01 -2.15 -6.44
N THR A 129 -0.87 -3.02 -5.95
CA THR A 129 -1.34 -4.22 -6.66
C THR A 129 -1.90 -3.87 -8.03
N GLN A 130 -2.71 -2.82 -8.12
CA GLN A 130 -3.33 -2.38 -9.35
C GLN A 130 -2.34 -1.81 -10.37
N ASN A 131 -1.35 -1.03 -9.93
CA ASN A 131 -0.31 -0.53 -10.82
C ASN A 131 0.60 -1.67 -11.30
N SER A 132 0.88 -2.63 -10.44
CA SER A 132 1.67 -3.83 -10.75
C SER A 132 0.94 -4.82 -11.67
N ALA A 133 -0.40 -4.75 -11.73
CA ALA A 133 -1.21 -5.66 -12.57
C ALA A 133 -0.92 -5.55 -14.08
N GLY A 134 -0.27 -4.48 -14.54
CA GLY A 134 0.24 -4.37 -15.91
C GLY A 134 1.31 -5.41 -16.22
N GLY A 135 2.31 -5.56 -15.35
CA GLY A 135 3.40 -6.55 -15.47
C GLY A 135 3.10 -7.90 -14.81
N ALA A 136 2.17 -7.94 -13.85
CA ALA A 136 1.75 -9.14 -13.15
C ALA A 136 0.21 -9.26 -13.11
N PRO A 137 -0.45 -9.60 -14.24
CA PRO A 137 -1.90 -9.54 -14.39
C PRO A 137 -2.69 -10.43 -13.44
N TYR A 138 -2.09 -11.42 -12.79
CA TYR A 138 -2.77 -12.21 -11.77
C TYR A 138 -3.21 -11.36 -10.57
N LEU A 139 -2.56 -10.23 -10.29
CA LEU A 139 -2.95 -9.32 -9.21
C LEU A 139 -4.37 -8.74 -9.37
N ASN A 140 -4.93 -8.79 -10.60
CA ASN A 140 -6.35 -8.45 -10.81
C ASN A 140 -7.30 -9.33 -10.00
N VAL A 141 -6.87 -10.49 -9.48
CA VAL A 141 -7.67 -11.34 -8.57
C VAL A 141 -8.18 -10.58 -7.33
N LEU A 142 -7.48 -9.52 -6.92
CA LEU A 142 -7.86 -8.65 -5.80
C LEU A 142 -8.77 -7.48 -6.20
N ASP A 143 -9.02 -7.28 -7.49
CA ASP A 143 -9.72 -6.10 -8.03
C ASP A 143 -11.17 -6.36 -8.47
N TYR A 144 -11.79 -7.45 -8.05
CA TYR A 144 -13.23 -7.63 -8.24
C TYR A 144 -14.01 -6.67 -7.35
N ALA A 145 -14.94 -5.94 -7.95
CA ALA A 145 -15.73 -4.96 -7.22
C ALA A 145 -16.55 -5.60 -6.10
N TYR A 146 -16.52 -4.99 -4.90
CA TYR A 146 -17.26 -5.43 -3.70
C TYR A 146 -16.98 -6.87 -3.24
N MET A 147 -15.85 -7.45 -3.63
CA MET A 147 -15.40 -8.74 -3.12
C MET A 147 -15.17 -8.70 -1.61
N PHE A 148 -14.60 -7.60 -1.12
CA PHE A 148 -14.38 -7.31 0.30
C PHE A 148 -15.37 -6.24 0.78
N ARG A 149 -16.10 -6.50 1.87
CA ARG A 149 -17.05 -5.57 2.50
C ARG A 149 -16.35 -4.49 3.33
N SER A 150 -15.16 -4.84 3.85
CA SER A 150 -14.42 -4.02 4.80
C SER A 150 -12.91 -4.30 4.75
N ARG A 151 -12.11 -3.49 5.43
CA ARG A 151 -10.70 -3.78 5.66
C ARG A 151 -10.50 -5.03 6.53
N ALA A 152 -11.45 -5.33 7.41
CA ALA A 152 -11.42 -6.57 8.19
C ALA A 152 -11.47 -7.81 7.29
N ASP A 153 -12.36 -7.83 6.29
CA ASP A 153 -12.42 -8.92 5.31
C ASP A 153 -11.08 -9.11 4.58
N GLN A 154 -10.43 -7.99 4.20
CA GLN A 154 -9.16 -8.05 3.48
C GLN A 154 -8.05 -8.62 4.37
N TYR A 155 -7.91 -8.16 5.62
CA TYR A 155 -6.94 -8.72 6.56
C TYR A 155 -7.25 -10.17 6.91
N TYR A 156 -8.52 -10.52 7.12
CA TYR A 156 -8.93 -11.89 7.38
C TYR A 156 -8.49 -12.81 6.23
N PHE A 157 -8.76 -12.44 5.00
CA PHE A 157 -8.31 -13.19 3.82
C PHE A 157 -6.79 -13.30 3.76
N MET A 158 -6.06 -12.22 3.99
CA MET A 158 -4.58 -12.22 3.89
C MET A 158 -3.92 -13.14 4.94
N TYR A 159 -4.56 -13.35 6.09
CA TYR A 159 -4.12 -14.31 7.11
C TYR A 159 -4.68 -15.73 6.92
N HIS A 160 -5.73 -15.88 6.12
CA HIS A 160 -6.35 -17.17 5.91
C HIS A 160 -5.50 -18.07 5.01
N PRO A 161 -5.38 -19.41 5.30
CA PRO A 161 -4.64 -20.34 4.44
C PRO A 161 -5.10 -20.33 2.98
N LYS A 162 -6.39 -20.07 2.73
CA LYS A 162 -6.95 -19.92 1.38
C LYS A 162 -6.20 -18.85 0.56
N SER A 163 -5.66 -17.80 1.18
CA SER A 163 -4.85 -16.80 0.48
C SER A 163 -3.54 -17.37 -0.10
N GLN A 164 -3.01 -18.45 0.49
CA GLN A 164 -1.88 -19.16 -0.10
C GLN A 164 -2.30 -19.86 -1.39
N GLU A 165 -3.43 -20.56 -1.36
CA GLU A 165 -3.95 -21.35 -2.48
C GLU A 165 -4.42 -20.48 -3.66
N VAL A 166 -5.19 -19.41 -3.41
CA VAL A 166 -5.87 -18.65 -4.48
C VAL A 166 -5.18 -17.34 -4.86
N LEU A 167 -4.22 -16.87 -4.07
CA LEU A 167 -3.48 -15.64 -4.37
C LEU A 167 -1.97 -15.91 -4.52
N ARG A 168 -1.31 -16.43 -3.47
CA ARG A 168 0.15 -16.45 -3.38
C ARG A 168 0.79 -17.49 -4.30
N ASP A 169 0.32 -18.73 -4.27
CA ASP A 169 0.87 -19.79 -5.10
C ASP A 169 0.66 -19.55 -6.61
N PRO A 170 -0.54 -19.18 -7.09
CA PRO A 170 -0.71 -18.86 -8.50
C PRO A 170 0.07 -17.63 -8.94
N PHE A 171 0.19 -16.62 -8.08
CA PHE A 171 0.99 -15.42 -8.34
C PHE A 171 2.47 -15.77 -8.49
N GLU A 172 3.02 -16.56 -7.56
CA GLU A 172 4.41 -17.01 -7.60
C GLU A 172 4.67 -17.90 -8.83
N LYS A 173 3.84 -18.91 -9.04
CA LYS A 173 3.96 -19.83 -10.17
C LYS A 173 3.93 -19.11 -11.53
N ARG A 174 3.09 -18.09 -11.65
CA ARG A 174 2.91 -17.39 -12.92
C ARG A 174 3.94 -16.30 -13.15
N HIS A 175 4.32 -15.56 -12.11
CA HIS A 175 5.10 -14.34 -12.24
C HIS A 175 6.52 -14.44 -11.67
N GLY A 176 6.87 -15.55 -11.03
CA GLY A 176 8.16 -15.73 -10.38
C GLY A 176 8.36 -14.76 -9.19
N LEU A 177 7.26 -14.37 -8.54
CA LEU A 177 7.24 -13.41 -7.45
C LEU A 177 6.48 -13.97 -6.25
N LYS A 178 7.07 -13.96 -5.08
CA LYS A 178 6.46 -14.37 -3.82
C LYS A 178 5.78 -13.17 -3.15
N PHE A 179 4.45 -13.23 -2.99
CA PHE A 179 3.68 -12.20 -2.29
C PHE A 179 3.93 -12.30 -0.78
N LEU A 180 4.47 -11.26 -0.18
CA LEU A 180 4.86 -11.25 1.23
C LEU A 180 3.77 -10.67 2.13
N PHE A 181 3.55 -9.36 2.07
CA PHE A 181 2.57 -8.67 2.91
C PHE A 181 1.96 -7.47 2.20
N THR A 182 0.87 -6.94 2.76
CA THR A 182 0.16 -5.76 2.25
C THR A 182 -0.56 -5.05 3.39
N HIS A 183 -0.84 -3.76 3.23
CA HIS A 183 -1.84 -3.10 4.06
C HIS A 183 -3.23 -3.26 3.44
N ALA A 184 -4.28 -3.04 4.23
CA ALA A 184 -5.66 -3.10 3.77
C ALA A 184 -6.30 -1.72 3.77
N GLU A 185 -6.81 -1.31 2.61
CA GLU A 185 -7.63 -0.12 2.49
C GLU A 185 -8.56 -0.26 1.29
N LEU A 186 -9.83 0.08 1.47
CA LEU A 186 -10.77 0.07 0.37
C LEU A 186 -10.69 1.38 -0.40
N ARG A 187 -10.82 1.28 -1.71
CA ARG A 187 -10.67 2.41 -2.61
C ARG A 187 -12.00 3.14 -2.80
N GLY A 188 -11.91 4.43 -2.94
CA GLY A 188 -13.03 5.32 -3.23
C GLY A 188 -12.69 6.27 -4.37
N ILE A 189 -13.49 7.33 -4.50
CA ILE A 189 -13.27 8.41 -5.47
C ILE A 189 -12.87 9.66 -4.73
N GLN A 190 -11.70 10.20 -5.08
CA GLN A 190 -11.15 11.43 -4.52
C GLN A 190 -11.45 12.56 -5.48
N LEU A 191 -12.44 13.38 -5.17
CA LEU A 191 -12.91 14.48 -6.04
C LEU A 191 -12.06 15.74 -5.90
N GLY A 192 -11.70 16.34 -7.03
CA GLY A 192 -10.90 17.57 -7.08
C GLY A 192 -11.63 18.84 -6.65
N LEU A 193 -10.93 19.97 -6.76
CA LEU A 193 -11.43 21.30 -6.28
C LEU A 193 -12.69 21.78 -7.01
N ALA A 194 -13.00 21.28 -8.21
CA ALA A 194 -14.28 21.58 -8.88
C ALA A 194 -15.52 21.12 -8.07
N TRP A 195 -15.31 20.33 -7.03
CA TRP A 195 -16.34 19.85 -6.10
C TRP A 195 -16.32 20.56 -4.75
N GLN A 196 -15.47 21.57 -4.57
CA GLN A 196 -15.31 22.25 -3.28
C GLN A 196 -16.59 22.94 -2.81
N ASP A 197 -17.25 23.66 -3.71
CA ASP A 197 -18.47 24.43 -3.43
C ASP A 197 -19.77 23.64 -3.65
N LYS A 198 -19.65 22.36 -4.02
CA LYS A 198 -20.80 21.46 -4.13
C LYS A 198 -21.09 20.80 -2.77
N ASP A 199 -22.33 20.42 -2.56
CA ASP A 199 -22.71 19.61 -1.40
C ASP A 199 -21.88 18.33 -1.33
N THR A 200 -21.73 17.81 -0.11
CA THR A 200 -21.08 16.51 0.11
C THR A 200 -21.85 15.42 -0.63
N VAL A 201 -21.13 14.58 -1.37
CA VAL A 201 -21.73 13.46 -2.11
C VAL A 201 -22.42 12.50 -1.14
N THR A 202 -23.69 12.21 -1.44
CA THR A 202 -24.53 11.28 -0.67
C THR A 202 -25.11 10.14 -1.53
N SER A 203 -24.94 10.24 -2.86
CA SER A 203 -25.42 9.22 -3.81
C SER A 203 -24.41 8.99 -4.92
N ILE A 204 -24.27 7.74 -5.34
CA ILE A 204 -23.43 7.34 -6.48
C ILE A 204 -23.86 8.02 -7.80
N ASP A 205 -25.14 8.32 -7.96
CA ASP A 205 -25.64 8.98 -9.15
C ASP A 205 -25.06 10.38 -9.37
N GLN A 206 -24.63 11.07 -8.29
CA GLN A 206 -23.99 12.38 -8.38
C GLN A 206 -22.62 12.31 -9.08
N LEU A 207 -21.99 11.12 -9.11
CA LEU A 207 -20.69 10.90 -9.74
C LEU A 207 -20.77 10.53 -11.22
N ARG A 208 -21.99 10.29 -11.76
CA ARG A 208 -22.14 9.89 -13.16
C ARG A 208 -21.56 10.92 -14.11
N GLY A 209 -20.82 10.42 -15.11
CA GLY A 209 -20.18 11.25 -16.14
C GLY A 209 -18.88 11.91 -15.70
N THR A 210 -18.48 11.83 -14.42
CA THR A 210 -17.20 12.37 -13.95
C THR A 210 -16.02 11.59 -14.54
N LYS A 211 -14.97 12.32 -14.93
CA LYS A 211 -13.71 11.76 -15.43
C LYS A 211 -12.83 11.45 -14.23
N ASN A 212 -12.64 10.17 -13.95
CA ASN A 212 -11.83 9.77 -12.81
C ASN A 212 -10.59 9.02 -13.27
N ARG A 213 -9.45 9.42 -12.75
CA ARG A 213 -8.22 8.67 -12.94
C ARG A 213 -8.44 7.24 -12.47
N VAL A 214 -7.95 6.29 -13.26
CA VAL A 214 -7.87 4.87 -12.91
C VAL A 214 -6.44 4.38 -13.13
N THR A 215 -6.05 3.33 -12.41
CA THR A 215 -4.77 2.64 -12.59
C THR A 215 -4.74 1.80 -13.87
N GLY A 216 -3.67 1.04 -14.08
CA GLY A 216 -3.55 0.08 -15.20
C GLY A 216 -4.47 -1.14 -15.11
N THR A 217 -5.24 -1.29 -14.03
CA THR A 217 -6.17 -2.43 -13.86
C THR A 217 -7.29 -2.43 -14.90
N GLN A 218 -7.60 -3.61 -15.42
CA GLN A 218 -8.75 -3.76 -16.32
C GLN A 218 -10.05 -3.88 -15.54
N LEU A 219 -10.02 -4.53 -14.40
CA LEU A 219 -11.19 -4.77 -13.55
C LEU A 219 -11.73 -3.46 -12.97
N GLY A 220 -10.85 -2.55 -12.52
CA GLY A 220 -11.26 -1.23 -12.07
C GLY A 220 -12.06 -0.45 -13.11
N ARG A 221 -11.67 -0.54 -14.39
CA ARG A 221 -12.39 0.12 -15.48
C ARG A 221 -13.78 -0.47 -15.73
N ILE A 222 -13.94 -1.80 -15.60
CA ILE A 222 -15.23 -2.46 -15.74
C ILE A 222 -16.23 -1.90 -14.72
N ALA A 223 -15.87 -1.90 -13.44
CA ALA A 223 -16.75 -1.41 -12.39
C ALA A 223 -17.06 0.09 -12.53
N MET A 224 -16.05 0.91 -12.83
CA MET A 224 -16.26 2.35 -13.00
C MET A 224 -17.22 2.65 -14.16
N ASN A 225 -17.07 1.97 -15.30
CA ASN A 225 -18.00 2.10 -16.43
C ASN A 225 -19.42 1.66 -16.06
N ALA A 226 -19.58 0.55 -15.33
CA ALA A 226 -20.88 0.05 -14.89
C ALA A 226 -21.57 1.05 -13.93
N LEU A 227 -20.80 1.77 -13.11
CA LEU A 227 -21.30 2.84 -12.25
C LEU A 227 -21.57 4.16 -13.01
N GLY A 228 -21.29 4.22 -14.31
CA GLY A 228 -21.48 5.42 -15.14
C GLY A 228 -20.39 6.47 -14.95
N LEU A 229 -19.24 6.09 -14.39
CA LEU A 229 -18.04 6.93 -14.32
C LEU A 229 -17.27 6.83 -15.65
N ASN A 230 -16.46 7.84 -15.95
CA ASN A 230 -15.56 7.83 -17.11
C ASN A 230 -14.12 7.56 -16.62
N PRO A 231 -13.63 6.32 -16.62
CA PRO A 231 -12.28 6.00 -16.19
C PRO A 231 -11.24 6.48 -17.21
N VAL A 232 -10.30 7.30 -16.75
CA VAL A 232 -9.18 7.84 -17.54
C VAL A 232 -7.88 7.25 -17.02
N PRO A 233 -7.16 6.45 -17.82
CA PRO A 233 -5.85 5.92 -17.43
C PRO A 233 -4.84 7.06 -17.30
N VAL A 234 -4.36 7.31 -16.09
CA VAL A 234 -3.33 8.32 -15.78
C VAL A 234 -2.32 7.69 -14.82
N ALA A 235 -1.03 7.87 -15.08
CA ALA A 235 0.02 7.41 -14.18
C ALA A 235 -0.14 8.05 -12.79
N TRP A 236 0.30 7.34 -11.75
CA TRP A 236 0.16 7.85 -10.38
C TRP A 236 0.86 9.19 -10.20
N GLU A 237 2.06 9.30 -10.73
CA GLU A 237 2.92 10.47 -10.66
C GLU A 237 2.32 11.71 -11.36
N GLU A 238 1.41 11.51 -12.31
CA GLU A 238 0.73 12.56 -13.08
C GLU A 238 -0.64 12.96 -12.49
N THR A 239 -1.13 12.20 -11.50
CA THR A 239 -2.49 12.36 -10.95
C THR A 239 -2.69 13.73 -10.28
N LEU A 240 -1.70 14.20 -9.53
CA LEU A 240 -1.74 15.50 -8.86
C LEU A 240 -1.92 16.64 -9.88
N ASP A 241 -1.15 16.62 -10.96
CA ASP A 241 -1.23 17.64 -12.00
C ASP A 241 -2.51 17.52 -12.82
N GLY A 242 -2.99 16.30 -13.06
CA GLY A 242 -4.28 16.05 -13.68
C GLY A 242 -5.46 16.66 -12.92
N LEU A 243 -5.47 16.53 -11.58
CA LEU A 243 -6.45 17.16 -10.70
C LEU A 243 -6.34 18.70 -10.71
N LYS A 244 -5.11 19.22 -10.61
CA LYS A 244 -4.86 20.68 -10.63
C LYS A 244 -5.31 21.35 -11.91
N GLN A 245 -5.08 20.69 -13.04
CA GLN A 245 -5.38 21.23 -14.38
C GLN A 245 -6.84 20.96 -14.80
N GLY A 246 -7.61 20.19 -14.01
CA GLY A 246 -8.98 19.82 -14.35
C GLY A 246 -9.08 18.84 -15.54
N LEU A 247 -8.01 18.11 -15.84
CA LEU A 247 -8.02 17.04 -16.85
C LEU A 247 -8.87 15.86 -16.39
N ILE A 248 -8.90 15.64 -15.07
CA ILE A 248 -9.74 14.68 -14.37
C ILE A 248 -10.52 15.38 -13.27
N ASP A 249 -11.76 14.93 -13.07
CA ASP A 249 -12.64 15.45 -12.00
C ASP A 249 -12.31 14.83 -10.64
N GLY A 250 -11.75 13.63 -10.65
CA GLY A 250 -11.37 12.88 -9.47
C GLY A 250 -10.36 11.77 -9.78
N ALA A 251 -9.98 11.04 -8.73
CA ALA A 251 -9.08 9.90 -8.83
C ALA A 251 -9.62 8.71 -8.03
N GLU A 252 -9.66 7.54 -8.66
CA GLU A 252 -9.89 6.28 -7.99
C GLU A 252 -8.61 5.88 -7.25
N THR A 253 -8.67 5.92 -5.93
CA THR A 253 -7.55 5.55 -5.04
C THR A 253 -8.05 5.44 -3.59
N TRP A 254 -7.14 5.11 -2.67
CA TRP A 254 -7.44 5.07 -1.24
C TRP A 254 -7.10 6.40 -0.53
N ALA A 255 -7.70 6.62 0.65
CA ALA A 255 -7.60 7.90 1.37
C ALA A 255 -6.19 8.22 1.85
N SER A 256 -5.46 7.24 2.38
CA SER A 256 -4.08 7.44 2.83
C SER A 256 -3.15 7.83 1.68
N ALA A 257 -3.40 7.33 0.45
CA ALA A 257 -2.62 7.70 -0.73
C ALA A 257 -2.71 9.20 -1.04
N VAL A 258 -3.91 9.79 -0.92
CA VAL A 258 -4.10 11.24 -1.08
C VAL A 258 -3.27 12.03 -0.07
N ALA A 259 -3.25 11.55 1.18
CA ALA A 259 -2.52 12.20 2.25
C ALA A 259 -1.00 12.14 2.05
N TYR A 260 -0.43 10.96 1.79
CA TYR A 260 1.03 10.82 1.65
C TYR A 260 1.58 11.36 0.33
N ALA A 261 0.75 11.41 -0.71
CA ALA A 261 1.17 11.94 -2.02
C ALA A 261 1.01 13.46 -2.12
N ASN A 262 0.70 14.15 -1.02
CA ASN A 262 0.45 15.60 -0.98
C ASN A 262 -0.66 16.05 -1.94
N MET A 263 -1.67 15.21 -2.16
CA MET A 263 -2.83 15.53 -3.01
C MET A 263 -3.94 16.25 -2.24
N SER A 264 -3.93 16.19 -0.90
CA SER A 264 -4.98 16.80 -0.07
C SER A 264 -5.28 18.28 -0.40
N PRO A 265 -4.30 19.13 -0.77
CA PRO A 265 -4.59 20.52 -1.16
C PRO A 265 -5.37 20.67 -2.46
N VAL A 266 -5.49 19.63 -3.28
CA VAL A 266 -6.23 19.64 -4.56
C VAL A 266 -7.42 18.70 -4.58
N VAL A 267 -7.72 18.06 -3.45
CA VAL A 267 -8.88 17.21 -3.22
C VAL A 267 -9.86 17.93 -2.30
N SER A 268 -11.12 17.92 -2.64
CA SER A 268 -12.19 18.55 -1.84
C SER A 268 -13.08 17.54 -1.11
N GLN A 269 -13.27 16.37 -1.68
CA GLN A 269 -14.10 15.31 -1.09
C GLN A 269 -13.46 13.92 -1.31
N CYS A 270 -13.42 13.12 -0.26
CA CYS A 270 -13.08 11.72 -0.29
C CYS A 270 -14.38 10.90 -0.21
N VAL A 271 -14.86 10.36 -1.33
CA VAL A 271 -16.07 9.54 -1.37
C VAL A 271 -15.72 8.11 -1.01
N ASP A 272 -16.21 7.64 0.14
CA ASP A 272 -15.99 6.29 0.67
C ASP A 272 -16.87 5.27 -0.06
N LEU A 273 -16.49 4.96 -1.29
CA LEU A 273 -17.23 4.04 -2.16
C LEU A 273 -16.97 2.56 -1.86
N ARG A 274 -15.82 2.22 -1.27
CA ARG A 274 -15.44 0.85 -0.82
C ARG A 274 -15.45 -0.22 -1.90
N PHE A 275 -15.28 0.14 -3.17
CA PHE A 275 -15.56 -0.80 -4.27
C PHE A 275 -14.39 -1.70 -4.67
N PHE A 276 -13.15 -1.40 -4.26
CA PHE A 276 -11.97 -2.25 -4.51
C PHE A 276 -11.05 -2.31 -3.31
N CYS A 277 -10.27 -3.39 -3.22
CA CYS A 277 -9.25 -3.54 -2.19
C CYS A 277 -7.81 -3.38 -2.71
N GLY A 278 -7.62 -2.95 -3.95
CA GLY A 278 -6.29 -2.80 -4.53
C GLY A 278 -5.39 -1.85 -3.74
N THR A 279 -4.42 -2.40 -3.04
CA THR A 279 -3.56 -1.73 -2.08
C THR A 279 -2.09 -1.82 -2.44
N GLU A 280 -1.24 -1.26 -1.62
CA GLU A 280 0.20 -1.48 -1.70
C GLU A 280 0.54 -2.88 -1.19
N HIS A 281 1.44 -3.57 -1.88
CA HIS A 281 1.96 -4.87 -1.46
C HIS A 281 3.47 -4.92 -1.57
N THR A 282 4.07 -5.83 -0.82
CA THR A 282 5.48 -6.18 -0.92
C THR A 282 5.60 -7.61 -1.43
N ALA A 283 6.43 -7.79 -2.44
CA ALA A 283 6.73 -9.12 -2.97
C ALA A 283 8.22 -9.28 -3.29
N MET A 284 8.68 -10.53 -3.29
CA MET A 284 10.08 -10.91 -3.51
C MET A 284 10.23 -11.77 -4.76
N ASN A 285 11.32 -11.58 -5.51
CA ASN A 285 11.70 -12.47 -6.59
C ASN A 285 11.87 -13.91 -6.06
N ALA A 286 11.15 -14.87 -6.63
CA ALA A 286 11.15 -16.26 -6.16
C ALA A 286 12.54 -16.91 -6.24
N ALA A 287 13.31 -16.64 -7.30
CA ALA A 287 14.66 -17.16 -7.42
C ALA A 287 15.64 -16.56 -6.39
N SER A 288 15.43 -15.30 -5.97
CA SER A 288 16.19 -14.70 -4.86
C SER A 288 15.82 -15.34 -3.52
N PHE A 289 14.53 -15.63 -3.32
CA PHE A 289 14.04 -16.36 -2.14
C PHE A 289 14.62 -17.78 -2.08
N ASP A 290 14.60 -18.52 -3.18
CA ASP A 290 15.10 -19.90 -3.27
C ASP A 290 16.60 -20.03 -2.96
N LYS A 291 17.40 -19.00 -3.26
CA LYS A 291 18.83 -18.94 -2.95
C LYS A 291 19.15 -18.82 -1.47
N LEU A 292 18.19 -18.44 -0.62
CA LEU A 292 18.45 -18.21 0.81
C LEU A 292 18.62 -19.50 1.61
N GLY A 293 17.98 -20.60 1.22
CA GLY A 293 17.93 -21.84 2.00
C GLY A 293 16.92 -21.80 3.15
N GLY A 294 16.56 -22.97 3.71
CA GLY A 294 15.38 -23.15 4.54
C GLY A 294 15.25 -22.22 5.75
N GLU A 295 16.30 -22.11 6.58
CA GLU A 295 16.24 -21.26 7.79
C GLU A 295 16.07 -19.77 7.46
N LEU A 296 16.74 -19.30 6.40
CA LEU A 296 16.62 -17.91 5.97
C LEU A 296 15.31 -17.64 5.23
N GLN A 297 14.77 -18.64 4.54
CA GLN A 297 13.42 -18.57 3.96
C GLN A 297 12.36 -18.46 5.05
N ASP A 298 12.47 -19.26 6.12
CA ASP A 298 11.59 -19.16 7.28
C ASP A 298 11.70 -17.77 7.95
N ALA A 299 12.90 -17.21 8.02
CA ALA A 299 13.11 -15.85 8.54
C ALA A 299 12.39 -14.79 7.69
N VAL A 300 12.43 -14.88 6.35
CA VAL A 300 11.69 -13.99 5.44
C VAL A 300 10.19 -14.11 5.66
N MET A 301 9.66 -15.32 5.76
CA MET A 301 8.22 -15.55 5.97
C MET A 301 7.75 -15.04 7.33
N GLU A 302 8.53 -15.27 8.39
CA GLU A 302 8.20 -14.79 9.73
C GLU A 302 8.30 -13.25 9.82
N ALA A 303 9.32 -12.63 9.22
CA ALA A 303 9.42 -11.17 9.11
C ALA A 303 8.22 -10.60 8.32
N SER A 304 7.79 -11.27 7.25
CA SER A 304 6.62 -10.87 6.47
C SER A 304 5.33 -10.91 7.31
N TYR A 305 5.16 -11.96 8.11
CA TYR A 305 4.01 -12.09 9.00
C TYR A 305 3.97 -11.00 10.08
N LEU A 306 5.09 -10.78 10.77
CA LEU A 306 5.16 -9.76 11.81
C LEU A 306 4.97 -8.35 11.23
N THR A 307 5.48 -8.12 10.02
CA THR A 307 5.24 -6.86 9.31
C THR A 307 3.77 -6.71 8.93
N GLN A 308 3.11 -7.78 8.49
CA GLN A 308 1.67 -7.75 8.19
C GLN A 308 0.85 -7.35 9.43
N VAL A 309 1.20 -7.89 10.61
CA VAL A 309 0.57 -7.53 11.91
C VAL A 309 0.83 -6.06 12.25
N HIS A 310 2.07 -5.61 12.11
CA HIS A 310 2.44 -4.21 12.36
C HIS A 310 1.68 -3.25 11.45
N VAL A 311 1.65 -3.54 10.14
CA VAL A 311 0.98 -2.71 9.13
C VAL A 311 -0.52 -2.62 9.38
N GLN A 312 -1.17 -3.71 9.81
CA GLN A 312 -2.58 -3.71 10.18
C GLN A 312 -2.86 -2.65 11.26
N ALA A 313 -2.13 -2.72 12.39
CA ALA A 313 -2.33 -1.80 13.49
C ALA A 313 -1.93 -0.35 13.13
N ALA A 314 -0.80 -0.18 12.44
CA ALA A 314 -0.28 1.13 12.08
C ALA A 314 -1.19 1.84 11.06
N ASN A 315 -1.71 1.12 10.07
CA ASN A 315 -2.60 1.70 9.05
C ASN A 315 -3.94 2.13 9.63
N GLU A 316 -4.58 1.28 10.47
CA GLU A 316 -5.84 1.65 11.12
C GLU A 316 -5.68 2.89 12.00
N ALA A 317 -4.61 2.96 12.78
CA ALA A 317 -4.31 4.15 13.59
C ALA A 317 -4.03 5.39 12.73
N ALA A 318 -3.30 5.24 11.63
CA ALA A 318 -2.95 6.36 10.75
C ALA A 318 -4.16 6.90 9.99
N LEU A 319 -5.07 6.06 9.52
CA LEU A 319 -6.29 6.48 8.83
C LEU A 319 -7.13 7.44 9.69
N VAL A 320 -7.27 7.14 10.98
CA VAL A 320 -8.04 7.98 11.90
C VAL A 320 -7.23 9.18 12.40
N ASN A 321 -6.02 8.94 12.91
CA ASN A 321 -5.28 9.95 13.68
C ASN A 321 -4.37 10.85 12.83
N THR A 322 -3.98 10.41 11.64
CA THR A 322 -3.08 11.16 10.76
C THR A 322 -3.79 11.66 9.51
N VAL A 323 -4.50 10.78 8.82
CA VAL A 323 -5.22 11.13 7.59
C VAL A 323 -6.50 11.90 7.89
N GLY A 324 -7.29 11.46 8.87
CA GLY A 324 -8.61 12.00 9.17
C GLY A 324 -9.73 11.33 8.37
N PHE A 325 -9.52 10.09 7.93
CA PHE A 325 -10.53 9.28 7.26
C PHE A 325 -11.43 8.63 8.33
N SER A 326 -12.30 9.43 8.92
CA SER A 326 -13.24 9.00 9.96
C SER A 326 -14.59 9.67 9.82
N HIS A 327 -15.64 9.01 10.31
CA HIS A 327 -16.99 9.51 10.37
C HIS A 327 -17.51 9.41 11.82
N PRO A 328 -18.30 10.37 12.27
CA PRO A 328 -18.67 11.66 11.64
C PRO A 328 -17.67 12.78 11.89
N HIS A 329 -16.62 12.57 12.70
CA HIS A 329 -15.74 13.62 13.18
C HIS A 329 -14.28 13.35 12.82
N GLN A 330 -13.68 14.29 12.07
CA GLN A 330 -12.25 14.33 11.84
C GLN A 330 -11.56 15.09 12.97
N GLY A 331 -10.42 14.57 13.46
CA GLY A 331 -9.57 15.34 14.37
C GLY A 331 -9.05 16.61 13.68
N PRO A 332 -9.00 17.76 14.36
CA PRO A 332 -8.61 19.05 13.74
C PRO A 332 -7.17 19.07 13.23
N ASP A 333 -6.31 18.21 13.79
CA ASP A 333 -4.89 18.14 13.43
C ASP A 333 -4.60 17.12 12.32
N THR A 334 -5.64 16.51 11.74
CA THR A 334 -5.49 15.55 10.66
C THR A 334 -5.22 16.23 9.32
N ILE A 335 -4.59 15.50 8.38
CA ILE A 335 -4.26 16.04 7.06
C ILE A 335 -5.52 16.48 6.31
N PHE A 336 -6.60 15.70 6.36
CA PHE A 336 -7.85 16.04 5.70
C PHE A 336 -8.50 17.27 6.31
N ALA A 337 -8.55 17.40 7.64
CA ALA A 337 -9.10 18.58 8.31
C ALA A 337 -8.32 19.84 7.97
N GLN A 338 -6.99 19.80 7.99
CA GLN A 338 -6.12 20.92 7.66
C GLN A 338 -6.27 21.41 6.20
N ASN A 339 -6.68 20.51 5.30
CA ASN A 339 -6.87 20.82 3.88
C ASN A 339 -8.35 20.94 3.48
N ASN A 340 -9.27 20.95 4.44
CA ASN A 340 -10.72 21.01 4.21
C ASN A 340 -11.26 19.87 3.31
N VAL A 341 -10.65 18.71 3.34
CA VAL A 341 -11.12 17.53 2.62
C VAL A 341 -12.30 16.92 3.40
N ARG A 342 -13.47 16.90 2.80
CA ARG A 342 -14.67 16.30 3.39
C ARG A 342 -14.68 14.79 3.09
N VAL A 343 -14.99 13.98 4.09
CA VAL A 343 -15.22 12.55 3.88
C VAL A 343 -16.71 12.33 3.63
N ALA A 344 -17.03 11.92 2.41
CA ALA A 344 -18.39 11.61 1.98
C ALA A 344 -18.70 10.14 2.24
N ALA A 345 -19.34 9.85 3.37
CA ALA A 345 -19.85 8.53 3.69
C ALA A 345 -21.14 8.27 2.92
N LEU A 346 -21.14 7.25 2.10
CA LEU A 346 -22.36 6.77 1.47
C LEU A 346 -23.14 5.89 2.48
N SER A 347 -24.48 5.96 2.42
CA SER A 347 -25.31 5.04 3.20
C SER A 347 -25.15 3.59 2.73
N ASP A 348 -25.46 2.63 3.59
CA ASP A 348 -25.44 1.21 3.22
C ASP A 348 -26.33 0.91 2.02
N ALA A 349 -27.44 1.64 1.87
CA ALA A 349 -28.34 1.52 0.71
C ALA A 349 -27.65 2.00 -0.58
N GLU A 350 -26.87 3.07 -0.54
CA GLU A 350 -26.12 3.56 -1.71
C GLU A 350 -24.94 2.65 -2.05
N ILE A 351 -24.24 2.11 -1.04
CA ILE A 351 -23.18 1.10 -1.25
C ILE A 351 -23.81 -0.16 -1.90
N LYS A 352 -24.95 -0.64 -1.39
CA LYS A 352 -25.67 -1.78 -1.96
C LYS A 352 -26.10 -1.55 -3.40
N LYS A 353 -26.65 -0.37 -3.69
CA LYS A 353 -27.02 0.05 -5.04
C LYS A 353 -25.80 0.05 -5.99
N ALA A 354 -24.64 0.54 -5.53
CA ALA A 354 -23.42 0.53 -6.33
C ALA A 354 -22.91 -0.92 -6.55
N GLU A 355 -22.96 -1.76 -5.53
CA GLU A 355 -22.63 -3.18 -5.63
C GLU A 355 -23.52 -3.89 -6.68
N GLU A 356 -24.83 -3.69 -6.63
CA GLU A 356 -25.81 -4.26 -7.57
C GLU A 356 -25.56 -3.84 -9.03
N GLN A 357 -25.00 -2.64 -9.24
CA GLN A 357 -24.69 -2.13 -10.57
C GLN A 357 -23.41 -2.70 -11.16
N CYS A 358 -22.42 -3.11 -10.35
CA CYS A 358 -21.10 -3.40 -10.91
C CYS A 358 -20.41 -4.66 -10.37
N SER A 359 -20.88 -5.30 -9.30
CA SER A 359 -20.15 -6.45 -8.75
C SER A 359 -20.35 -7.74 -9.55
N PRO A 360 -19.43 -8.71 -9.46
CA PRO A 360 -19.60 -10.02 -10.10
C PRO A 360 -20.82 -10.79 -9.58
N GLU A 361 -21.24 -10.57 -8.35
CA GLU A 361 -22.41 -11.21 -7.74
C GLU A 361 -23.73 -10.84 -8.48
N TYR A 362 -23.85 -9.55 -8.86
CA TYR A 362 -25.07 -9.04 -9.49
C TYR A 362 -24.95 -8.87 -11.00
N GLN A 363 -23.74 -8.71 -11.52
CA GLN A 363 -23.45 -8.46 -12.93
C GLN A 363 -22.38 -9.43 -13.47
N PRO A 364 -22.57 -10.76 -13.35
CA PRO A 364 -21.54 -11.75 -13.66
C PRO A 364 -21.03 -11.64 -15.11
N ALA A 365 -21.91 -11.31 -16.07
CA ALA A 365 -21.54 -11.18 -17.48
C ALA A 365 -20.47 -10.11 -17.75
N LEU A 366 -20.36 -9.06 -16.92
CA LEU A 366 -19.33 -8.03 -17.06
C LEU A 366 -17.94 -8.58 -16.76
N TRP A 367 -17.84 -9.63 -15.96
CA TRP A 367 -16.60 -10.16 -15.40
C TRP A 367 -16.18 -11.51 -15.99
N GLU A 368 -17.06 -12.17 -16.77
CA GLU A 368 -16.89 -13.55 -17.25
C GLU A 368 -15.51 -13.78 -17.88
N GLN A 369 -15.13 -12.93 -18.85
CA GLN A 369 -13.84 -13.04 -19.54
C GLN A 369 -12.62 -13.00 -18.58
N TRP A 370 -12.68 -12.12 -17.58
CA TRP A 370 -11.58 -11.98 -16.60
C TRP A 370 -11.63 -13.10 -15.57
N ARG A 371 -12.82 -13.52 -15.14
CA ARG A 371 -13.01 -14.64 -14.22
C ARG A 371 -12.45 -15.93 -14.82
N GLU A 372 -12.82 -16.26 -16.06
CA GLU A 372 -12.25 -17.41 -16.79
C GLU A 372 -10.74 -17.34 -16.91
N ARG A 373 -10.20 -16.17 -17.26
CA ARG A 373 -8.76 -15.98 -17.43
C ARG A 373 -8.00 -16.17 -16.11
N ILE A 374 -8.44 -15.55 -15.03
CA ILE A 374 -7.80 -15.64 -13.72
C ILE A 374 -7.93 -17.06 -13.16
N ASN A 375 -9.11 -17.67 -13.28
CA ASN A 375 -9.35 -19.07 -12.88
C ASN A 375 -8.46 -20.03 -13.66
N GLY A 376 -8.28 -19.83 -14.96
CA GLY A 376 -7.34 -20.62 -15.77
C GLY A 376 -5.89 -20.48 -15.27
N TRP A 377 -5.47 -19.32 -14.79
CA TRP A 377 -4.16 -19.10 -14.21
C TRP A 377 -4.00 -19.74 -12.82
N ALA A 378 -5.09 -19.90 -12.10
CA ALA A 378 -5.15 -20.58 -10.80
C ALA A 378 -5.39 -22.10 -10.90
N GLY A 379 -5.21 -22.70 -12.11
CA GLY A 379 -5.41 -24.13 -12.30
C GLY A 379 -6.87 -24.57 -12.35
N GLY A 380 -7.79 -23.67 -12.64
CA GLY A 380 -9.23 -23.92 -12.76
C GLY A 380 -10.02 -23.64 -11.48
N ILE A 381 -9.37 -23.16 -10.42
CA ILE A 381 -10.04 -22.73 -9.19
C ILE A 381 -10.85 -21.46 -9.50
N ASP A 382 -12.11 -21.40 -9.04
CA ASP A 382 -12.89 -20.17 -9.10
C ASP A 382 -12.44 -19.20 -8.02
N THR A 383 -11.41 -18.44 -8.35
CA THR A 383 -10.72 -17.55 -7.40
C THR A 383 -11.63 -16.48 -6.80
N TYR A 384 -12.56 -15.93 -7.59
CA TYR A 384 -13.53 -14.98 -7.07
C TYR A 384 -14.42 -15.62 -6.02
N GLN A 385 -15.02 -16.77 -6.32
CA GLN A 385 -15.93 -17.45 -5.42
C GLN A 385 -15.23 -17.87 -4.13
N GLU A 386 -14.03 -18.44 -4.24
CA GLU A 386 -13.24 -18.86 -3.07
C GLU A 386 -12.89 -17.69 -2.13
N ILE A 387 -12.51 -16.54 -2.68
CA ILE A 387 -12.24 -15.36 -1.86
C ILE A 387 -13.54 -14.82 -1.27
N TYR A 388 -14.59 -14.70 -2.10
CA TYR A 388 -15.89 -14.18 -1.70
C TYR A 388 -16.50 -14.97 -0.55
N ASP A 389 -16.46 -16.30 -0.60
CA ASP A 389 -16.96 -17.18 0.44
C ASP A 389 -16.09 -17.11 1.71
N THR A 390 -14.75 -17.18 1.55
CA THR A 390 -13.81 -17.11 2.67
C THR A 390 -14.03 -15.85 3.52
N VAL A 391 -14.21 -14.68 2.90
CA VAL A 391 -14.38 -13.43 3.67
C VAL A 391 -15.78 -13.29 4.28
N ARG A 392 -16.68 -14.20 3.98
CA ARG A 392 -18.03 -14.26 4.56
C ARG A 392 -18.19 -15.33 5.63
N GLU A 393 -17.10 -16.04 5.95
CA GLU A 393 -17.08 -17.00 7.06
C GLU A 393 -17.12 -16.34 8.45
N HIS A 394 -16.94 -15.01 8.50
CA HIS A 394 -16.88 -14.26 9.75
C HIS A 394 -17.76 -13.00 9.73
N ASP A 395 -18.05 -12.49 10.93
CA ASP A 395 -18.81 -11.26 11.16
C ASP A 395 -17.93 -10.11 11.72
N ILE A 396 -16.60 -10.19 11.55
CA ILE A 396 -15.66 -9.17 12.02
C ILE A 396 -15.82 -7.92 11.16
N THR A 397 -16.18 -6.79 11.77
CA THR A 397 -16.37 -5.51 11.07
C THR A 397 -15.19 -4.55 11.23
N LEU A 398 -14.43 -4.68 12.33
CA LEU A 398 -13.29 -3.83 12.65
C LEU A 398 -11.99 -4.57 12.36
N ALA A 399 -11.11 -3.93 11.61
CA ALA A 399 -9.85 -4.53 11.17
C ALA A 399 -8.92 -4.92 12.33
N GLU A 400 -8.94 -4.14 13.44
CA GLU A 400 -8.16 -4.43 14.64
C GLU A 400 -8.59 -5.70 15.38
N ASN A 401 -9.79 -6.22 15.12
CA ASN A 401 -10.32 -7.45 15.73
C ASN A 401 -9.98 -8.71 14.92
N VAL A 402 -9.33 -8.56 13.76
CA VAL A 402 -8.89 -9.71 12.96
C VAL A 402 -7.66 -10.33 13.59
N GLU A 403 -7.77 -11.58 14.01
CA GLU A 403 -6.65 -12.32 14.60
C GLU A 403 -5.63 -12.73 13.54
N PRO A 404 -4.35 -12.37 13.72
CA PRO A 404 -3.29 -12.75 12.81
C PRO A 404 -3.00 -14.25 12.82
N ARG A 405 -2.82 -14.84 11.62
CA ARG A 405 -2.43 -16.24 11.44
C ARG A 405 -1.26 -16.33 10.45
N ARG A 406 -0.44 -17.35 10.63
CA ARG A 406 0.64 -17.67 9.68
C ARG A 406 0.06 -18.44 8.51
N TRP A 407 -0.35 -17.73 7.45
CA TRP A 407 -1.06 -18.28 6.27
C TRP A 407 -0.36 -19.44 5.58
N TRP A 408 0.96 -19.61 5.75
CA TRP A 408 1.75 -20.68 5.12
C TRP A 408 1.96 -21.89 6.02
N LYS A 409 1.45 -21.87 7.25
CA LYS A 409 1.59 -23.00 8.21
C LYS A 409 0.28 -23.78 8.38
N GLY A 410 -0.80 -23.35 7.75
CA GLY A 410 -2.09 -24.00 7.80
C GLY A 410 -2.90 -23.63 9.04
#